data_839c67fe7fb2edfc9401daec8ad5a858
#
_entry.id   839c67fe7fb2edfc9401daec8ad5a858
#
_cell.length_a   1.000
_cell.length_b   1.000
_cell.length_c   1.000
_cell.angle_alpha   90.00
_cell.angle_beta   90.00
_cell.angle_gamma   90.00
#
_symmetry.space_group_name_H-M   'P 1'
#
loop_
_entity.id
_entity.type
_entity.pdbx_description
1 polymer ?
#
loop_
_entity_poly.entity_id
_entity_poly.type
_entity_poly.pdbx_seq_one_letter_code
_entity_poly.pdbx_strand_id
1 'polypeptide(L)'
;QQRMTKTEAMTKMKEKGADDAAALRTKANTMTGTEIIAAEIAVPDFDATKDYSACPVGTPVADEGQVWKLIQPYNAANYSGRPSTLRALWGLCHTTDPAKAKAWVAPLGTSGMYMTGECYKDASGKVYRCKQDNCVHDAAALPSAWEEV
;
A
#
# COMPACT_ATOMS: atom_id res chain seq x y z
N GLN A 1 -29.61 13.87 -28.57
CA GLN A 1 -28.39 13.59 -27.79
C GLN A 1 -27.92 14.86 -27.08
N GLN A 2 -27.94 14.89 -25.77
CA GLN A 2 -27.52 16.06 -25.02
C GLN A 2 -26.02 16.08 -24.85
N ARG A 3 -25.42 17.23 -25.10
CA ARG A 3 -24.02 17.47 -24.76
C ARG A 3 -23.90 17.75 -23.29
N MET A 4 -22.98 17.11 -22.61
CA MET A 4 -22.62 17.46 -21.24
C MET A 4 -21.94 18.82 -21.20
N THR A 5 -22.33 19.63 -20.23
CA THR A 5 -21.59 20.86 -19.93
C THR A 5 -20.25 20.51 -19.31
N LYS A 6 -19.30 21.45 -19.32
CA LYS A 6 -18.00 21.28 -18.68
C LYS A 6 -18.15 20.96 -17.19
N THR A 7 -19.09 21.61 -16.50
CA THR A 7 -19.37 21.38 -15.08
C THR A 7 -19.91 19.98 -14.83
N GLU A 8 -20.82 19.50 -15.67
CA GLU A 8 -21.38 18.14 -15.56
C GLU A 8 -20.30 17.08 -15.76
N ALA A 9 -19.41 17.26 -16.74
CA ALA A 9 -18.30 16.35 -16.98
C ALA A 9 -17.35 16.28 -15.79
N MET A 10 -17.02 17.42 -15.18
CA MET A 10 -16.17 17.47 -13.99
C MET A 10 -16.82 16.81 -12.78
N THR A 11 -18.12 17.00 -12.58
CA THR A 11 -18.87 16.36 -11.50
C THR A 11 -18.86 14.85 -11.64
N LYS A 12 -19.10 14.35 -12.86
CA LYS A 12 -19.04 12.89 -13.13
C LYS A 12 -17.66 12.29 -12.92
N MET A 13 -16.60 13.01 -13.26
CA MET A 13 -15.23 12.57 -13.00
C MET A 13 -14.93 12.47 -11.51
N LYS A 14 -15.38 13.41 -10.71
CA LYS A 14 -15.23 13.39 -9.25
C LYS A 14 -16.02 12.25 -8.61
N GLU A 15 -17.25 12.01 -9.05
CA GLU A 15 -18.10 10.92 -8.57
C GLU A 15 -17.45 9.56 -8.87
N LYS A 16 -16.93 9.37 -10.08
CA LYS A 16 -16.24 8.15 -10.46
C LYS A 16 -14.99 7.90 -9.61
N GLY A 17 -14.19 8.92 -9.33
CA GLY A 17 -13.03 8.80 -8.47
C GLY A 17 -13.39 8.38 -7.05
N ALA A 18 -14.45 8.96 -6.48
CA ALA A 18 -14.94 8.58 -5.15
C ALA A 18 -15.51 7.15 -5.14
N ASP A 19 -16.22 6.75 -6.20
CA ASP A 19 -16.76 5.39 -6.34
C ASP A 19 -15.64 4.36 -6.48
N ASP A 20 -14.59 4.65 -7.23
CA ASP A 20 -13.43 3.78 -7.40
C ASP A 20 -12.71 3.57 -6.05
N ALA A 21 -12.53 4.60 -5.26
CA ALA A 21 -11.91 4.51 -3.94
C ALA A 21 -12.78 3.71 -2.97
N ALA A 22 -14.11 3.91 -2.99
CA ALA A 22 -15.03 3.14 -2.16
C ALA A 22 -15.06 1.66 -2.55
N ALA A 23 -15.05 1.36 -3.85
CA ALA A 23 -15.00 -0.02 -4.34
C ALA A 23 -13.71 -0.70 -3.93
N LEU A 24 -12.57 -0.02 -4.00
CA LEU A 24 -11.28 -0.53 -3.55
C LEU A 24 -11.31 -0.86 -2.06
N ARG A 25 -11.82 0.02 -1.22
CA ARG A 25 -11.94 -0.23 0.22
C ARG A 25 -12.77 -1.45 0.55
N THR A 26 -13.86 -1.68 -0.18
CA THR A 26 -14.72 -2.84 0.01
C THR A 26 -14.02 -4.15 -0.30
N LYS A 27 -13.10 -4.15 -1.28
CA LYS A 27 -12.38 -5.33 -1.75
C LYS A 27 -11.01 -5.52 -1.09
N ALA A 28 -10.44 -4.48 -0.49
CA ALA A 28 -9.04 -4.46 -0.08
C ALA A 28 -8.67 -5.53 0.94
N ASN A 29 -9.61 -5.99 1.77
CA ASN A 29 -9.37 -7.06 2.74
C ASN A 29 -9.09 -8.41 2.09
N THR A 30 -9.52 -8.61 0.85
CA THR A 30 -9.30 -9.86 0.08
C THR A 30 -8.22 -9.69 -1.00
N MET A 31 -7.75 -8.47 -1.23
CA MET A 31 -6.73 -8.18 -2.23
C MET A 31 -5.32 -8.43 -1.69
N THR A 32 -4.44 -8.94 -2.55
CA THR A 32 -3.01 -9.03 -2.24
C THR A 32 -2.37 -7.65 -2.29
N GLY A 33 -1.17 -7.52 -1.68
CA GLY A 33 -0.38 -6.29 -1.80
C GLY A 33 -0.11 -5.89 -3.25
N THR A 34 0.16 -6.88 -4.11
CA THR A 34 0.37 -6.67 -5.55
C THR A 34 -0.85 -6.03 -6.20
N GLU A 35 -2.04 -6.54 -5.92
CA GLU A 35 -3.30 -6.01 -6.47
C GLU A 35 -3.59 -4.59 -5.99
N ILE A 36 -3.35 -4.31 -4.70
CA ILE A 36 -3.56 -2.99 -4.12
C ILE A 36 -2.57 -1.98 -4.72
N ILE A 37 -1.30 -2.34 -4.84
CA ILE A 37 -0.29 -1.47 -5.45
C ILE A 37 -0.60 -1.23 -6.93
N ALA A 38 -1.11 -2.21 -7.65
CA ALA A 38 -1.56 -2.03 -9.03
C ALA A 38 -2.68 -0.98 -9.14
N ALA A 39 -3.50 -0.84 -8.11
CA ALA A 39 -4.59 0.13 -8.03
C ALA A 39 -4.23 1.35 -7.15
N GLU A 40 -2.95 1.63 -6.90
CA GLU A 40 -2.55 2.66 -5.94
C GLU A 40 -3.02 4.06 -6.28
N ILE A 41 -3.32 4.35 -7.55
CA ILE A 41 -3.89 5.65 -7.93
C ILE A 41 -5.24 5.92 -7.25
N ALA A 42 -5.96 4.87 -6.87
CA ALA A 42 -7.23 4.96 -6.15
C ALA A 42 -7.04 4.89 -4.62
N VAL A 43 -5.82 4.68 -4.13
CA VAL A 43 -5.53 4.61 -2.70
C VAL A 43 -5.39 6.02 -2.13
N PRO A 44 -6.22 6.39 -1.15
CA PRO A 44 -6.11 7.72 -0.53
C PRO A 44 -4.87 7.82 0.36
N ASP A 45 -4.38 9.04 0.53
CA ASP A 45 -3.29 9.31 1.45
C ASP A 45 -3.72 9.07 2.91
N PHE A 46 -2.77 8.65 3.74
CA PHE A 46 -2.99 8.55 5.18
C PHE A 46 -3.32 9.93 5.75
N ASP A 47 -4.35 9.98 6.59
CA ASP A 47 -4.79 11.20 7.24
C ASP A 47 -4.69 11.01 8.77
N ALA A 48 -3.75 11.72 9.39
CA ALA A 48 -3.52 11.63 10.83
C ALA A 48 -4.66 12.20 11.67
N THR A 49 -5.61 12.91 11.06
CA THR A 49 -6.77 13.49 11.74
C THR A 49 -8.03 12.66 11.57
N LYS A 50 -7.96 11.60 10.76
CA LYS A 50 -9.11 10.77 10.43
C LYS A 50 -9.37 9.70 11.48
N ASP A 51 -10.65 9.42 11.69
CA ASP A 51 -11.11 8.28 12.48
C ASP A 51 -11.24 7.05 11.56
N TYR A 52 -10.33 6.08 11.73
CA TYR A 52 -10.36 4.81 10.98
C TYR A 52 -11.12 3.70 11.71
N SER A 53 -11.77 4.00 12.84
CA SER A 53 -12.48 2.98 13.63
C SER A 53 -13.67 2.38 12.90
N ALA A 54 -14.26 3.12 11.97
CA ALA A 54 -15.36 2.65 11.13
C ALA A 54 -14.91 2.03 9.80
N CYS A 55 -13.62 2.05 9.52
CA CYS A 55 -13.08 1.45 8.29
C CYS A 55 -12.88 -0.06 8.47
N PRO A 56 -13.15 -0.87 7.43
CA PRO A 56 -12.92 -2.30 7.52
C PRO A 56 -11.42 -2.63 7.57
N VAL A 57 -11.07 -3.75 8.19
CA VAL A 57 -9.72 -4.32 8.11
C VAL A 57 -9.35 -4.51 6.64
N GLY A 58 -8.11 -4.14 6.29
CA GLY A 58 -7.65 -4.16 4.90
C GLY A 58 -7.82 -2.84 4.16
N THR A 59 -8.43 -1.82 4.78
CA THR A 59 -8.51 -0.47 4.18
C THR A 59 -7.12 0.03 3.81
N PRO A 60 -6.85 0.36 2.54
CA PRO A 60 -5.53 0.80 2.12
C PRO A 60 -5.34 2.30 2.27
N VAL A 61 -4.12 2.72 2.60
CA VAL A 61 -3.70 4.11 2.56
C VAL A 61 -2.31 4.22 1.96
N ALA A 62 -2.00 5.36 1.38
CA ALA A 62 -0.66 5.68 0.88
C ALA A 62 0.03 6.62 1.87
N ASP A 63 1.27 6.33 2.23
CA ASP A 63 2.06 7.19 3.11
C ASP A 63 3.55 6.94 2.87
N GLU A 64 4.32 8.03 2.80
CA GLU A 64 5.77 7.99 2.59
C GLU A 64 6.19 7.18 1.34
N GLY A 65 5.41 7.25 0.27
CA GLY A 65 5.67 6.52 -0.97
C GLY A 65 5.37 5.03 -0.90
N GLN A 66 4.80 4.55 0.20
CA GLN A 66 4.42 3.16 0.41
C GLN A 66 2.89 3.03 0.49
N VAL A 67 2.42 1.80 0.36
CA VAL A 67 1.01 1.45 0.52
C VAL A 67 0.85 0.56 1.74
N TRP A 68 -0.12 0.88 2.59
CA TRP A 68 -0.36 0.20 3.87
C TRP A 68 -1.79 -0.28 3.94
N LYS A 69 -2.03 -1.39 4.65
CA LYS A 69 -3.38 -1.93 4.91
C LYS A 69 -3.70 -1.82 6.39
N LEU A 70 -4.91 -1.40 6.71
CA LEU A 70 -5.37 -1.34 8.10
C LEU A 70 -5.48 -2.75 8.69
N ILE A 71 -4.81 -2.97 9.81
CA ILE A 71 -4.85 -4.24 10.56
C ILE A 71 -5.90 -4.17 11.66
N GLN A 72 -5.93 -3.05 12.41
CA GLN A 72 -6.89 -2.83 13.49
C GLN A 72 -7.52 -1.46 13.34
N PRO A 73 -8.86 -1.37 13.26
CA PRO A 73 -9.54 -0.09 13.24
C PRO A 73 -9.20 0.75 14.48
N TYR A 74 -8.95 2.03 14.28
CA TYR A 74 -8.61 2.96 15.35
C TYR A 74 -8.87 4.41 14.91
N ASN A 75 -8.86 5.34 15.88
CA ASN A 75 -8.97 6.77 15.56
C ASN A 75 -7.57 7.39 15.51
N ALA A 76 -7.10 7.73 14.31
CA ALA A 76 -5.78 8.30 14.11
C ALA A 76 -5.59 9.63 14.83
N ALA A 77 -6.65 10.40 15.03
CA ALA A 77 -6.58 11.66 15.76
C ALA A 77 -6.16 11.49 17.23
N ASN A 78 -6.32 10.30 17.81
CA ASN A 78 -5.93 9.98 19.19
C ASN A 78 -4.52 9.39 19.31
N TYR A 79 -3.80 9.25 18.20
CA TYR A 79 -2.48 8.64 18.18
C TYR A 79 -1.47 9.60 17.57
N SER A 80 -0.26 9.61 18.13
CA SER A 80 0.90 10.26 17.50
C SER A 80 1.64 9.22 16.68
N GLY A 81 1.70 9.39 15.37
CA GLY A 81 2.43 8.48 14.51
C GLY A 81 1.71 8.22 13.20
N ARG A 82 2.38 7.48 12.35
CA ARG A 82 1.90 7.16 11.00
C ARG A 82 2.11 5.66 10.73
N PRO A 83 1.64 5.12 9.60
CA PRO A 83 1.72 3.67 9.35
C PRO A 83 3.10 3.05 9.58
N SER A 84 4.17 3.74 9.21
CA SER A 84 5.54 3.23 9.39
C SER A 84 5.94 3.07 10.86
N THR A 85 5.32 3.79 11.78
CA THR A 85 5.58 3.72 13.22
C THR A 85 4.51 2.96 13.99
N LEU A 86 3.36 2.73 13.40
CA LEU A 86 2.22 2.04 14.01
C LEU A 86 2.00 0.67 13.35
N ARG A 87 3.02 -0.20 13.41
CA ARG A 87 3.03 -1.49 12.71
C ARG A 87 2.02 -2.51 13.24
N ALA A 88 1.52 -2.34 14.45
CA ALA A 88 0.43 -3.16 14.98
C ALA A 88 -0.93 -2.79 14.37
N LEU A 89 -1.04 -1.59 13.83
CA LEU A 89 -2.28 -1.06 13.26
C LEU A 89 -2.27 -1.06 11.73
N TRP A 90 -1.08 -1.03 11.11
CA TRP A 90 -0.91 -0.97 9.66
C TRP A 90 0.09 -2.01 9.17
N GLY A 91 -0.29 -2.75 8.14
CA GLY A 91 0.58 -3.71 7.45
C GLY A 91 1.12 -3.12 6.15
N LEU A 92 2.43 -3.28 5.91
CA LEU A 92 3.06 -2.84 4.68
C LEU A 92 2.66 -3.74 3.52
N CYS A 93 2.27 -3.16 2.39
CA CYS A 93 2.01 -3.90 1.16
C CYS A 93 3.27 -4.00 0.32
N HIS A 94 3.53 -5.20 -0.20
CA HIS A 94 4.58 -5.46 -1.18
C HIS A 94 3.97 -5.89 -2.52
N THR A 95 4.75 -5.84 -3.59
CA THR A 95 4.29 -6.25 -4.91
C THR A 95 5.22 -7.31 -5.51
N THR A 96 4.65 -8.23 -6.28
CA THR A 96 5.41 -9.17 -7.11
C THR A 96 5.68 -8.61 -8.50
N ASP A 97 5.19 -7.40 -8.82
CA ASP A 97 5.44 -6.73 -10.09
C ASP A 97 6.70 -5.86 -10.00
N PRO A 98 7.80 -6.23 -10.68
CA PRO A 98 9.04 -5.46 -10.64
C PRO A 98 8.88 -4.01 -11.09
N ALA A 99 7.97 -3.75 -12.04
CA ALA A 99 7.71 -2.41 -12.56
C ALA A 99 7.07 -1.48 -11.52
N LYS A 100 6.46 -2.04 -10.49
CA LYS A 100 5.77 -1.33 -9.41
C LYS A 100 6.52 -1.43 -8.08
N ALA A 101 7.72 -1.99 -8.05
CA ALA A 101 8.48 -2.19 -6.83
C ALA A 101 8.70 -0.88 -6.07
N LYS A 102 8.48 -0.94 -4.76
CA LYS A 102 8.67 0.19 -3.84
C LYS A 102 10.03 0.13 -3.18
N ALA A 103 10.45 1.24 -2.59
CA ALA A 103 11.69 1.30 -1.83
C ALA A 103 11.68 0.29 -0.66
N TRP A 104 12.88 -0.19 -0.29
CA TRP A 104 13.03 -1.08 0.86
C TRP A 104 12.52 -0.43 2.14
N VAL A 105 11.72 -1.20 2.89
CA VAL A 105 11.32 -0.83 4.25
C VAL A 105 11.67 -2.01 5.15
N ALA A 106 12.46 -1.74 6.19
CA ALA A 106 12.88 -2.79 7.11
C ALA A 106 11.68 -3.38 7.85
N PRO A 107 11.55 -4.71 7.93
CA PRO A 107 10.52 -5.33 8.75
C PRO A 107 10.68 -4.97 10.22
N LEU A 108 9.55 -4.92 10.92
CA LEU A 108 9.52 -4.67 12.35
C LEU A 108 8.81 -5.85 13.04
N GLY A 109 9.59 -6.67 13.74
CA GLY A 109 9.09 -7.93 14.29
C GLY A 109 8.65 -8.86 13.17
N THR A 110 7.40 -9.34 13.23
CA THR A 110 6.80 -10.19 12.18
C THR A 110 6.00 -9.40 11.14
N SER A 111 6.07 -8.07 11.19
CA SER A 111 5.35 -7.18 10.27
C SER A 111 6.26 -6.69 9.16
N GLY A 112 5.78 -6.75 7.93
CA GLY A 112 6.47 -6.20 6.76
C GLY A 112 7.57 -7.09 6.19
N MET A 113 7.62 -8.37 6.54
CA MET A 113 8.55 -9.33 5.94
C MET A 113 8.24 -9.54 4.47
N TYR A 114 9.29 -9.72 3.67
CA TYR A 114 9.14 -10.04 2.25
C TYR A 114 8.94 -11.54 2.06
N MET A 115 8.01 -11.88 1.17
CA MET A 115 7.71 -13.26 0.80
C MET A 115 8.25 -13.56 -0.59
N THR A 116 8.36 -14.83 -0.92
CA THR A 116 8.83 -15.29 -2.24
C THR A 116 8.08 -14.57 -3.36
N GLY A 117 8.82 -14.00 -4.30
CA GLY A 117 8.26 -13.29 -5.45
C GLY A 117 8.07 -11.80 -5.25
N GLU A 118 8.07 -11.31 -4.02
CA GLU A 118 7.90 -9.88 -3.74
C GLU A 118 9.18 -9.10 -4.04
N CYS A 119 9.02 -7.89 -4.57
CA CYS A 119 10.11 -7.07 -5.07
C CYS A 119 10.26 -5.77 -4.30
N TYR A 120 11.51 -5.28 -4.23
CA TYR A 120 11.78 -3.92 -3.78
C TYR A 120 12.78 -3.24 -4.72
N LYS A 121 12.84 -1.93 -4.65
CA LYS A 121 13.79 -1.10 -5.41
C LYS A 121 14.79 -0.49 -4.45
N ASP A 122 16.09 -0.59 -4.75
CA ASP A 122 17.13 0.04 -3.94
C ASP A 122 17.31 1.53 -4.29
N ALA A 123 18.20 2.21 -3.55
CA ALA A 123 18.47 3.62 -3.75
C ALA A 123 19.06 3.94 -5.14
N SER A 124 19.68 2.97 -5.80
CA SER A 124 20.23 3.14 -7.16
C SER A 124 19.22 2.86 -8.27
N GLY A 125 18.01 2.41 -7.92
CA GLY A 125 16.96 2.08 -8.87
C GLY A 125 16.97 0.63 -9.33
N LYS A 126 17.83 -0.22 -8.77
CA LYS A 126 17.82 -1.65 -9.05
C LYS A 126 16.68 -2.33 -8.34
N VAL A 127 16.04 -3.28 -9.02
CA VAL A 127 14.91 -4.05 -8.48
C VAL A 127 15.37 -5.47 -8.16
N TYR A 128 14.99 -5.94 -6.96
CA TYR A 128 15.31 -7.28 -6.49
C TYR A 128 14.03 -8.05 -6.18
N ARG A 129 14.00 -9.33 -6.53
CA ARG A 129 12.91 -10.25 -6.23
C ARG A 129 13.30 -11.18 -5.11
N CYS A 130 12.44 -11.34 -4.11
CA CYS A 130 12.66 -12.24 -2.99
C CYS A 130 12.54 -13.70 -3.43
N LYS A 131 13.46 -14.54 -2.96
CA LYS A 131 13.53 -15.97 -3.27
C LYS A 131 13.11 -16.87 -2.12
N GLN A 132 12.76 -16.29 -0.96
CA GLN A 132 12.35 -17.04 0.22
C GLN A 132 11.28 -16.30 1.00
N ASP A 133 10.47 -17.06 1.75
CA ASP A 133 9.43 -16.48 2.61
C ASP A 133 10.04 -15.92 3.90
N ASN A 134 9.32 -14.97 4.50
CA ASN A 134 9.68 -14.34 5.79
C ASN A 134 11.07 -13.71 5.78
N CYS A 135 11.46 -13.10 4.67
CA CYS A 135 12.76 -12.45 4.56
C CYS A 135 12.77 -11.12 5.28
N VAL A 136 13.73 -10.93 6.18
CA VAL A 136 13.89 -9.72 6.99
C VAL A 136 15.13 -8.90 6.62
N HIS A 137 15.92 -9.38 5.67
CA HIS A 137 17.16 -8.73 5.21
C HIS A 137 17.05 -8.36 3.74
N ASP A 138 17.67 -7.24 3.37
CA ASP A 138 17.75 -6.81 1.97
C ASP A 138 18.83 -7.59 1.19
N ALA A 139 18.97 -7.28 -0.10
CA ALA A 139 19.94 -7.97 -0.96
C ALA A 139 21.41 -7.71 -0.55
N ALA A 140 21.69 -6.56 0.05
CA ALA A 140 23.03 -6.24 0.54
C ALA A 140 23.39 -7.08 1.77
N ALA A 141 22.43 -7.31 2.67
CA ALA A 141 22.63 -8.09 3.90
C ALA A 141 22.51 -9.59 3.65
N LEU A 142 21.66 -10.04 2.72
CA LEU A 142 21.43 -11.45 2.42
C LEU A 142 21.27 -11.67 0.91
N PRO A 143 22.38 -11.63 0.15
CA PRO A 143 22.30 -11.76 -1.32
C PRO A 143 21.66 -13.05 -1.81
N SER A 144 21.79 -14.15 -1.04
CA SER A 144 21.24 -15.45 -1.41
C SER A 144 19.71 -15.49 -1.41
N ALA A 145 19.04 -14.54 -0.73
CA ALA A 145 17.59 -14.45 -0.65
C ALA A 145 16.98 -13.62 -1.79
N TRP A 146 17.80 -13.01 -2.62
CA TRP A 146 17.35 -12.05 -3.63
C TRP A 146 17.96 -12.32 -5.00
N GLU A 147 17.22 -11.98 -6.06
CA GLU A 147 17.73 -11.95 -7.43
C GLU A 147 17.41 -10.59 -8.06
N GLU A 148 18.36 -10.04 -8.79
CA GLU A 148 18.13 -8.80 -9.54
C GLU A 148 17.24 -9.06 -10.76
N VAL A 149 16.25 -8.21 -10.98
CA VAL A 149 15.30 -8.32 -12.10
C VAL A 149 15.30 -7.09 -13.00
#